data_5d453ba0fabf78bb48d14f12334599a8
#
_entry.id   5d453ba0fabf78bb48d14f12334599a8
#
_cell.length_a   1.000
_cell.length_b   1.000
_cell.length_c   1.000
_cell.angle_alpha   90.00
_cell.angle_beta   90.00
_cell.angle_gamma   90.00
#
_symmetry.space_group_name_H-M   'P 1'
#
loop_
_entity.id
_entity.type
_entity.pdbx_description
1 polymer ?
#
loop_
_entity_poly.entity_id
_entity_poly.type
_entity_poly.pdbx_seq_one_letter_code
_entity_poly.pdbx_strand_id
1 'polypeptide(L)'
;MAAALLARACGPVRGALWPRDWRRLHTIFQSVELPETYQMLRQTCRDFAEKELVPIAAQVDKEHRFPEAQVKKMGELGLMAMDVPEELSGAGLDYLAYTIAMEEISRGCASTGVIMSVNNSLYLGPILKFGSKEQKQQWITPFTSGDKVGCFALSEPGNGSDAGAAATTAQADHDSWVLSGTKAWITNAWEASAAVVFASTDRSLQNKGISAFLVPMPTPGLTLGKKEDKLGIRASSTANLIFEDCRIPKENLLGEPGMGFKIAMQTLDMGRIGIASQALGIAQAALDCAVNYAENRRAFGVPLTKLQGIQDSPFPCSAGCGRVAPNAGLEEKVCQEPEKVKLQTLETVALPLTESRP
;
A
#
# COMPACT_ATOMS: atom_id res chain seq x y z
N MET A 1 33.98 6.43 -5.03
CA MET A 1 33.99 5.69 -6.31
C MET A 1 32.62 5.57 -6.98
N ALA A 2 31.51 5.68 -6.28
CA ALA A 2 30.16 5.63 -6.89
C ALA A 2 29.76 6.85 -7.73
N ALA A 3 30.28 8.05 -7.43
CA ALA A 3 29.98 9.28 -8.17
C ALA A 3 30.63 9.36 -9.57
N ALA A 4 31.69 8.59 -9.81
CA ALA A 4 32.40 8.58 -11.10
C ALA A 4 31.79 7.65 -12.15
N LEU A 5 30.90 6.75 -11.77
CA LEU A 5 30.21 5.81 -12.66
C LEU A 5 28.94 6.42 -13.28
N LEU A 6 28.28 7.35 -12.58
CA LEU A 6 27.11 8.06 -13.10
C LEU A 6 27.46 9.13 -14.15
N ALA A 7 28.67 9.66 -14.13
CA ALA A 7 29.12 10.65 -15.12
C ALA A 7 29.51 10.05 -16.48
N ARG A 8 29.65 8.73 -16.59
CA ARG A 8 30.01 8.04 -17.84
C ARG A 8 28.83 7.58 -18.70
N ALA A 9 27.63 7.54 -18.13
CA ALA A 9 26.40 7.16 -18.84
C ALA A 9 25.76 8.30 -19.65
N CYS A 10 26.13 9.56 -19.36
CA CYS A 10 25.72 10.72 -20.16
C CYS A 10 26.94 11.23 -20.94
N GLY A 11 27.17 10.68 -22.13
CA GLY A 11 28.14 11.23 -23.08
C GLY A 11 27.81 12.69 -23.41
N PRO A 12 28.82 13.55 -23.71
CA PRO A 12 28.53 14.94 -24.01
C PRO A 12 27.74 15.02 -25.32
N VAL A 13 26.43 15.29 -25.21
CA VAL A 13 25.62 15.69 -26.37
C VAL A 13 26.08 17.09 -26.77
N ARG A 14 27.04 17.13 -27.73
CA ARG A 14 27.43 18.36 -28.35
C ARG A 14 26.28 18.86 -29.22
N GLY A 15 25.76 20.04 -28.90
CA GLY A 15 25.00 20.86 -29.83
C GLY A 15 23.49 20.72 -29.83
N ALA A 16 22.83 20.25 -28.76
CA ALA A 16 21.40 20.46 -28.62
C ALA A 16 21.18 21.85 -28.02
N LEU A 17 20.80 22.81 -28.86
CA LEU A 17 20.20 24.06 -28.45
C LEU A 17 18.94 23.71 -27.64
N TRP A 18 18.97 24.00 -26.34
CA TRP A 18 17.78 23.95 -25.50
C TRP A 18 16.71 24.84 -26.13
N PRO A 19 15.52 24.34 -26.42
CA PRO A 19 14.45 25.18 -26.94
C PRO A 19 14.21 26.30 -25.94
N ARG A 20 14.32 27.56 -26.39
CA ARG A 20 14.03 28.78 -25.58
C ARG A 20 12.57 28.86 -25.14
N ASP A 21 11.78 27.87 -25.42
CA ASP A 21 10.32 27.88 -25.18
C ASP A 21 9.93 26.95 -24.03
N TRP A 22 10.35 27.31 -22.82
CA TRP A 22 9.90 26.70 -21.57
C TRP A 22 8.37 26.69 -21.47
N ARG A 23 7.68 27.61 -22.15
CA ARG A 23 6.21 27.70 -22.16
C ARG A 23 5.58 26.54 -22.93
N ARG A 24 6.24 25.95 -23.93
CA ARG A 24 5.73 24.77 -24.65
C ARG A 24 5.85 23.47 -23.86
N LEU A 25 6.82 23.37 -22.96
CA LEU A 25 6.90 22.21 -22.07
C LEU A 25 5.78 22.22 -21.00
N HIS A 26 5.36 23.39 -20.54
CA HIS A 26 4.19 23.51 -19.67
C HIS A 26 2.86 23.11 -20.35
N THR A 27 2.79 23.16 -21.68
CA THR A 27 1.56 22.80 -22.42
C THR A 27 1.45 21.28 -22.65
N ILE A 28 2.54 20.53 -22.48
CA ILE A 28 2.53 19.03 -22.53
C ILE A 28 2.14 18.45 -21.17
N PHE A 29 2.39 19.16 -20.08
CA PHE A 29 1.89 18.88 -18.75
C PHE A 29 0.67 19.75 -18.46
N GLN A 30 -0.41 19.60 -19.23
CA GLN A 30 -1.71 19.93 -18.68
C GLN A 30 -1.87 19.01 -17.46
N SER A 31 -1.72 19.58 -16.28
CA SER A 31 -2.19 18.93 -15.06
C SER A 31 -3.63 18.52 -15.33
N VAL A 32 -3.90 17.23 -15.37
CA VAL A 32 -5.28 16.74 -15.45
C VAL A 32 -5.96 17.32 -14.20
N GLU A 33 -6.81 18.31 -14.41
CA GLU A 33 -7.53 18.95 -13.33
C GLU A 33 -8.53 17.93 -12.83
N LEU A 34 -8.33 17.44 -11.60
CA LEU A 34 -9.23 16.46 -11.00
C LEU A 34 -10.63 17.08 -10.90
N PRO A 35 -11.69 16.31 -11.14
CA PRO A 35 -13.05 16.72 -10.83
C PRO A 35 -13.18 17.27 -9.41
N GLU A 36 -14.10 18.21 -9.21
CA GLU A 36 -14.26 18.93 -7.94
C GLU A 36 -14.42 17.99 -6.74
N THR A 37 -15.15 16.88 -6.90
CA THR A 37 -15.34 15.87 -5.86
C THR A 37 -14.03 15.27 -5.36
N TYR A 38 -13.10 14.98 -6.26
CA TYR A 38 -11.77 14.46 -5.86
C TYR A 38 -10.86 15.54 -5.27
N GLN A 39 -11.02 16.80 -5.73
CA GLN A 39 -10.31 17.92 -5.09
C GLN A 39 -10.78 18.12 -3.66
N MET A 40 -12.09 18.04 -3.40
CA MET A 40 -12.67 18.13 -2.05
C MET A 40 -12.20 16.95 -1.17
N LEU A 41 -12.20 15.73 -1.71
CA LEU A 41 -11.69 14.55 -1.00
C LEU A 41 -10.20 14.72 -0.65
N ARG A 42 -9.37 15.14 -1.60
CA ARG A 42 -7.95 15.44 -1.36
C ARG A 42 -7.76 16.44 -0.24
N GLN A 43 -8.52 17.54 -0.27
CA GLN A 43 -8.43 18.55 0.78
C GLN A 43 -8.87 18.01 2.14
N THR A 44 -9.97 17.27 2.21
CA THR A 44 -10.44 16.62 3.45
C THR A 44 -9.39 15.69 4.05
N CYS A 45 -8.78 14.83 3.21
CA CYS A 45 -7.73 13.93 3.65
C CYS A 45 -6.47 14.67 4.10
N ARG A 46 -6.10 15.76 3.40
CA ARG A 46 -4.97 16.62 3.78
C ARG A 46 -5.19 17.30 5.12
N ASP A 47 -6.35 17.91 5.31
CA ASP A 47 -6.70 18.60 6.56
C ASP A 47 -6.69 17.62 7.74
N PHE A 48 -7.23 16.41 7.54
CA PHE A 48 -7.16 15.35 8.53
C PHE A 48 -5.71 14.94 8.82
N ALA A 49 -4.90 14.72 7.79
CA ALA A 49 -3.51 14.32 7.94
C ALA A 49 -2.69 15.37 8.70
N GLU A 50 -2.85 16.65 8.36
CA GLU A 50 -2.14 17.76 9.02
C GLU A 50 -2.57 17.94 10.46
N LYS A 51 -3.86 17.80 10.76
CA LYS A 51 -4.42 18.01 12.10
C LYS A 51 -4.23 16.82 13.04
N GLU A 52 -4.41 15.61 12.55
CA GLU A 52 -4.52 14.41 13.38
C GLU A 52 -3.30 13.48 13.28
N LEU A 53 -2.56 13.50 12.16
CA LEU A 53 -1.47 12.56 11.92
C LEU A 53 -0.09 13.19 12.08
N VAL A 54 0.16 14.33 11.46
CA VAL A 54 1.46 15.02 11.53
C VAL A 54 1.92 15.26 12.98
N PRO A 55 1.06 15.73 13.91
CA PRO A 55 1.49 16.01 15.29
C PRO A 55 1.94 14.77 16.06
N ILE A 56 1.46 13.59 15.71
CA ILE A 56 1.75 12.34 16.42
C ILE A 56 2.74 11.44 15.71
N ALA A 57 3.00 11.64 14.40
CA ALA A 57 3.74 10.72 13.54
C ALA A 57 5.10 10.34 14.12
N ALA A 58 5.90 11.31 14.55
CA ALA A 58 7.22 11.08 15.13
C ALA A 58 7.16 10.30 16.46
N GLN A 59 6.15 10.60 17.29
CA GLN A 59 5.98 9.94 18.58
C GLN A 59 5.56 8.48 18.41
N VAL A 60 4.51 8.20 17.62
CA VAL A 60 4.01 6.83 17.43
C VAL A 60 5.04 5.94 16.73
N ASP A 61 5.86 6.51 15.82
CA ASP A 61 6.97 5.78 15.21
C ASP A 61 8.04 5.44 16.24
N LYS A 62 8.46 6.41 17.07
CA LYS A 62 9.46 6.19 18.13
C LYS A 62 9.01 5.17 19.17
N GLU A 63 7.73 5.20 19.54
CA GLU A 63 7.13 4.31 20.55
C GLU A 63 6.71 2.95 19.97
N HIS A 64 6.77 2.75 18.66
CA HIS A 64 6.22 1.58 17.96
C HIS A 64 4.74 1.35 18.32
N ARG A 65 3.98 2.43 18.45
CA ARG A 65 2.62 2.44 18.98
C ARG A 65 1.60 2.60 17.87
N PHE A 66 0.69 1.63 17.78
CA PHE A 66 -0.43 1.68 16.84
C PHE A 66 -1.34 2.90 17.13
N PRO A 67 -1.68 3.72 16.11
CA PRO A 67 -2.46 4.95 16.29
C PRO A 67 -3.98 4.66 16.29
N GLU A 68 -4.47 3.93 17.29
CA GLU A 68 -5.84 3.42 17.37
C GLU A 68 -6.89 4.53 17.23
N ALA A 69 -6.71 5.64 17.97
CA ALA A 69 -7.64 6.76 17.93
C ALA A 69 -7.76 7.40 16.54
N GLN A 70 -6.64 7.49 15.80
CA GLN A 70 -6.64 8.03 14.44
C GLN A 70 -7.25 7.06 13.44
N VAL A 71 -6.99 5.76 13.59
CA VAL A 71 -7.61 4.72 12.77
C VAL A 71 -9.14 4.73 12.92
N LYS A 72 -9.64 4.89 14.15
CA LYS A 72 -11.06 5.05 14.41
C LYS A 72 -11.65 6.30 13.74
N LYS A 73 -11.00 7.46 13.88
CA LYS A 73 -11.42 8.69 13.20
C LYS A 73 -11.39 8.54 11.66
N MET A 74 -10.43 7.79 11.11
CA MET A 74 -10.42 7.47 9.69
C MET A 74 -11.62 6.63 9.27
N GLY A 75 -12.03 5.68 10.12
CA GLY A 75 -13.27 4.92 9.90
C GLY A 75 -14.51 5.81 9.90
N GLU A 76 -14.62 6.76 10.84
CA GLU A 76 -15.71 7.75 10.89
C GLU A 76 -15.79 8.61 9.61
N LEU A 77 -14.65 8.83 8.94
CA LEU A 77 -14.55 9.52 7.64
C LEU A 77 -14.73 8.60 6.43
N GLY A 78 -15.00 7.31 6.63
CA GLY A 78 -15.11 6.32 5.55
C GLY A 78 -13.79 5.88 4.91
N LEU A 79 -12.64 6.33 5.43
CA LEU A 79 -11.32 6.06 4.84
C LEU A 79 -10.85 4.60 5.05
N MET A 80 -11.47 3.86 5.97
CA MET A 80 -11.11 2.46 6.24
C MET A 80 -11.82 1.45 5.32
N ALA A 81 -12.81 1.90 4.50
CA ALA A 81 -13.56 1.05 3.57
C ALA A 81 -14.07 1.87 2.37
N MET A 82 -13.13 2.42 1.59
CA MET A 82 -13.45 3.44 0.58
C MET A 82 -14.19 2.89 -0.64
N ASP A 83 -13.77 1.75 -1.18
CA ASP A 83 -14.38 1.09 -2.34
C ASP A 83 -15.48 0.07 -1.97
N VAL A 84 -15.76 -0.05 -0.67
CA VAL A 84 -16.84 -0.91 -0.17
C VAL A 84 -18.18 -0.20 -0.36
N PRO A 85 -19.21 -0.87 -0.92
CA PRO A 85 -20.54 -0.30 -1.10
C PRO A 85 -21.19 0.15 0.22
N GLU A 86 -22.05 1.17 0.15
CA GLU A 86 -22.77 1.70 1.31
C GLU A 86 -23.66 0.65 2.02
N GLU A 87 -24.19 -0.31 1.27
CA GLU A 87 -24.98 -1.43 1.80
C GLU A 87 -24.20 -2.34 2.76
N LEU A 88 -22.87 -2.31 2.68
CA LEU A 88 -21.95 -2.98 3.59
C LEU A 88 -21.28 -1.98 4.57
N SER A 89 -21.84 -0.79 4.71
CA SER A 89 -21.33 0.29 5.57
C SER A 89 -19.98 0.86 5.10
N GLY A 90 -19.66 0.75 3.82
CA GLY A 90 -18.50 1.41 3.20
C GLY A 90 -18.81 2.80 2.69
N ALA A 91 -17.81 3.49 2.13
CA ALA A 91 -17.96 4.83 1.58
C ALA A 91 -18.51 4.86 0.14
N GLY A 92 -18.56 3.72 -0.56
CA GLY A 92 -19.09 3.62 -1.92
C GLY A 92 -18.28 4.41 -2.97
N LEU A 93 -17.02 4.73 -2.67
CA LEU A 93 -16.14 5.48 -3.57
C LEU A 93 -15.39 4.55 -4.51
N ASP A 94 -14.77 5.13 -5.53
CA ASP A 94 -13.97 4.37 -6.47
C ASP A 94 -12.48 4.25 -6.05
N TYR A 95 -11.74 3.49 -6.86
CA TYR A 95 -10.34 3.23 -6.56
C TYR A 95 -9.44 4.47 -6.75
N LEU A 96 -9.84 5.46 -7.57
CA LEU A 96 -9.13 6.73 -7.70
C LEU A 96 -9.24 7.55 -6.41
N ALA A 97 -10.43 7.59 -5.81
CA ALA A 97 -10.62 8.20 -4.50
C ALA A 97 -9.71 7.57 -3.43
N TYR A 98 -9.61 6.23 -3.43
CA TYR A 98 -8.71 5.51 -2.53
C TYR A 98 -7.25 5.92 -2.72
N THR A 99 -6.75 6.03 -3.96
CA THR A 99 -5.36 6.38 -4.23
C THR A 99 -5.04 7.81 -3.80
N ILE A 100 -5.95 8.76 -4.03
CA ILE A 100 -5.83 10.14 -3.57
C ILE A 100 -5.77 10.21 -2.03
N ALA A 101 -6.65 9.49 -1.35
CA ALA A 101 -6.65 9.42 0.11
C ALA A 101 -5.35 8.79 0.63
N MET A 102 -4.86 7.70 0.00
CA MET A 102 -3.59 7.06 0.35
C MET A 102 -2.40 8.00 0.28
N GLU A 103 -2.32 8.84 -0.76
CA GLU A 103 -1.27 9.84 -0.92
C GLU A 103 -1.28 10.83 0.24
N GLU A 104 -2.43 11.44 0.53
CA GLU A 104 -2.54 12.50 1.54
C GLU A 104 -2.37 11.96 2.98
N ILE A 105 -2.95 10.79 3.30
CA ILE A 105 -2.80 10.16 4.60
C ILE A 105 -1.34 9.75 4.84
N SER A 106 -0.69 9.19 3.82
CA SER A 106 0.70 8.75 3.92
C SER A 106 1.69 9.93 3.99
N ARG A 107 1.34 11.08 3.40
CA ARG A 107 2.05 12.35 3.57
C ARG A 107 2.07 12.78 5.03
N GLY A 108 0.98 12.59 5.77
CA GLY A 108 0.91 12.91 7.20
C GLY A 108 1.61 11.87 8.10
N CYS A 109 1.37 10.59 7.83
CA CYS A 109 1.97 9.47 8.58
C CYS A 109 1.99 8.19 7.74
N ALA A 110 3.17 7.75 7.32
CA ALA A 110 3.35 6.56 6.52
C ALA A 110 2.83 5.28 7.19
N SER A 111 2.96 5.15 8.51
CA SER A 111 2.44 4.01 9.27
C SER A 111 0.91 3.94 9.22
N THR A 112 0.23 5.09 9.36
CA THR A 112 -1.24 5.15 9.26
C THR A 112 -1.69 4.86 7.83
N GLY A 113 -0.95 5.32 6.83
CA GLY A 113 -1.20 4.99 5.43
C GLY A 113 -1.14 3.49 5.17
N VAL A 114 -0.13 2.78 5.67
CA VAL A 114 -0.05 1.32 5.46
C VAL A 114 -1.16 0.56 6.19
N ILE A 115 -1.56 1.01 7.38
CA ILE A 115 -2.70 0.41 8.11
C ILE A 115 -3.98 0.53 7.28
N MET A 116 -4.25 1.71 6.74
CA MET A 116 -5.36 1.97 5.84
C MET A 116 -5.29 1.10 4.58
N SER A 117 -4.11 1.02 3.95
CA SER A 117 -3.90 0.24 2.73
C SER A 117 -4.19 -1.25 2.94
N VAL A 118 -3.64 -1.85 4.00
CA VAL A 118 -3.84 -3.27 4.29
C VAL A 118 -5.32 -3.57 4.52
N ASN A 119 -6.02 -2.72 5.27
CA ASN A 119 -7.44 -2.93 5.53
C ASN A 119 -8.28 -2.83 4.24
N ASN A 120 -8.14 -1.76 3.46
CA ASN A 120 -8.92 -1.54 2.23
C ASN A 120 -8.58 -2.58 1.15
N SER A 121 -7.33 -2.62 0.68
CA SER A 121 -6.96 -3.36 -0.53
C SER A 121 -6.67 -4.84 -0.28
N LEU A 122 -6.03 -5.19 0.85
CA LEU A 122 -5.55 -6.55 1.07
C LEU A 122 -6.53 -7.40 1.89
N TYR A 123 -7.27 -6.78 2.84
CA TYR A 123 -8.24 -7.50 3.64
C TYR A 123 -9.66 -7.41 3.05
N LEU A 124 -10.20 -6.20 2.89
CA LEU A 124 -11.58 -6.02 2.37
C LEU A 124 -11.69 -6.37 0.88
N GLY A 125 -10.71 -5.99 0.07
CA GLY A 125 -10.74 -6.19 -1.39
C GLY A 125 -11.02 -7.63 -1.84
N PRO A 126 -10.27 -8.65 -1.39
CA PRO A 126 -10.53 -10.04 -1.76
C PRO A 126 -11.89 -10.53 -1.25
N ILE A 127 -12.35 -10.11 -0.07
CA ILE A 127 -13.65 -10.50 0.47
C ILE A 127 -14.78 -9.87 -0.35
N LEU A 128 -14.63 -8.59 -0.71
CA LEU A 128 -15.60 -7.90 -1.55
C LEU A 128 -15.75 -8.57 -2.93
N LYS A 129 -14.64 -9.02 -3.50
CA LYS A 129 -14.62 -9.61 -4.85
C LYS A 129 -15.05 -11.08 -4.90
N PHE A 130 -14.67 -11.88 -3.91
CA PHE A 130 -14.79 -13.34 -3.95
C PHE A 130 -15.67 -13.92 -2.83
N GLY A 131 -16.06 -13.12 -1.85
CA GLY A 131 -16.90 -13.56 -0.73
C GLY A 131 -18.36 -13.77 -1.13
N SER A 132 -19.03 -14.71 -0.45
CA SER A 132 -20.49 -14.83 -0.50
C SER A 132 -21.17 -13.61 0.15
N LYS A 133 -22.49 -13.49 0.00
CA LYS A 133 -23.24 -12.41 0.66
C LYS A 133 -23.09 -12.46 2.19
N GLU A 134 -23.15 -13.65 2.75
CA GLU A 134 -23.00 -13.91 4.18
C GLU A 134 -21.58 -13.55 4.65
N GLN A 135 -20.57 -13.98 3.89
CA GLN A 135 -19.17 -13.63 4.18
C GLN A 135 -18.95 -12.11 4.12
N LYS A 136 -19.49 -11.41 3.11
CA LYS A 136 -19.37 -9.94 3.03
C LYS A 136 -20.00 -9.27 4.24
N GLN A 137 -21.18 -9.69 4.65
CA GLN A 137 -21.84 -9.11 5.83
C GLN A 137 -21.05 -9.37 7.12
N GLN A 138 -20.51 -10.58 7.27
CA GLN A 138 -19.79 -10.98 8.48
C GLN A 138 -18.37 -10.39 8.55
N TRP A 139 -17.67 -10.30 7.41
CA TRP A 139 -16.23 -10.02 7.37
C TRP A 139 -15.88 -8.65 6.76
N ILE A 140 -16.84 -7.90 6.21
CA ILE A 140 -16.62 -6.52 5.73
C ILE A 140 -17.21 -5.53 6.73
N THR A 141 -18.51 -5.61 6.99
CA THR A 141 -19.25 -4.60 7.77
C THR A 141 -18.59 -4.24 9.10
N PRO A 142 -18.08 -5.18 9.93
CA PRO A 142 -17.43 -4.82 11.19
C PRO A 142 -16.05 -4.15 11.06
N PHE A 143 -15.48 -4.09 9.85
CA PHE A 143 -14.14 -3.59 9.57
C PHE A 143 -14.14 -2.25 8.82
N THR A 144 -15.29 -1.62 8.67
CA THR A 144 -15.44 -0.35 7.97
C THR A 144 -15.24 0.86 8.88
N SER A 145 -15.62 0.73 10.16
CA SER A 145 -15.61 1.81 11.16
C SER A 145 -14.24 2.14 11.75
N GLY A 146 -13.21 1.31 11.47
CA GLY A 146 -11.90 1.45 12.10
C GLY A 146 -11.79 0.88 13.53
N ASP A 147 -12.89 0.39 14.12
CA ASP A 147 -12.85 -0.33 15.42
C ASP A 147 -12.19 -1.71 15.28
N LYS A 148 -12.27 -2.32 14.10
CA LYS A 148 -11.57 -3.54 13.74
C LYS A 148 -10.76 -3.32 12.49
N VAL A 149 -9.59 -3.94 12.44
CA VAL A 149 -8.75 -3.98 11.24
C VAL A 149 -8.44 -5.41 10.86
N GLY A 150 -8.21 -5.63 9.58
CA GLY A 150 -7.82 -6.94 9.07
C GLY A 150 -6.35 -7.01 8.65
N CYS A 151 -5.86 -8.22 8.43
CA CYS A 151 -4.54 -8.46 7.87
C CYS A 151 -4.58 -9.49 6.73
N PHE A 152 -3.46 -9.58 6.00
CA PHE A 152 -3.31 -10.43 4.82
C PHE A 152 -2.07 -11.30 4.97
N ALA A 153 -2.26 -12.60 5.06
CA ALA A 153 -1.24 -13.56 5.42
C ALA A 153 -0.87 -14.47 4.24
N LEU A 154 -0.03 -13.96 3.33
CA LEU A 154 0.46 -14.67 2.16
C LEU A 154 1.87 -15.23 2.38
N SER A 155 2.84 -14.34 2.70
CA SER A 155 4.25 -14.68 2.81
C SER A 155 4.56 -15.65 3.95
N GLU A 156 5.60 -16.46 3.79
CA GLU A 156 6.09 -17.41 4.78
C GLU A 156 7.61 -17.25 4.95
N PRO A 157 8.23 -17.79 6.00
CA PRO A 157 9.68 -17.69 6.18
C PRO A 157 10.52 -18.20 5.00
N GLY A 158 10.01 -19.21 4.28
CA GLY A 158 10.68 -19.82 3.14
C GLY A 158 10.29 -19.25 1.78
N ASN A 159 9.24 -18.41 1.70
CA ASN A 159 8.75 -17.84 0.47
C ASN A 159 8.25 -16.39 0.66
N GLY A 160 8.62 -15.52 -0.24
CA GLY A 160 8.12 -14.16 -0.32
C GLY A 160 7.67 -13.87 -1.75
N SER A 161 8.64 -13.61 -2.64
CA SER A 161 8.37 -13.37 -4.07
C SER A 161 7.76 -14.59 -4.77
N ASP A 162 8.14 -15.80 -4.38
CA ASP A 162 7.53 -17.05 -4.86
C ASP A 162 6.31 -17.41 -4.00
N ALA A 163 5.23 -16.65 -4.15
CA ALA A 163 3.99 -16.87 -3.39
C ALA A 163 3.31 -18.22 -3.70
N GLY A 164 3.71 -18.87 -4.80
CA GLY A 164 3.21 -20.21 -5.17
C GLY A 164 3.81 -21.35 -4.37
N ALA A 165 4.92 -21.13 -3.69
CA ALA A 165 5.62 -22.15 -2.88
C ALA A 165 5.10 -22.24 -1.43
N ALA A 166 3.78 -22.08 -1.22
CA ALA A 166 3.18 -22.10 0.11
C ALA A 166 3.40 -23.44 0.82
N ALA A 167 4.04 -23.37 1.99
CA ALA A 167 4.29 -24.51 2.87
C ALA A 167 3.18 -24.71 3.92
N THR A 168 2.47 -23.66 4.31
CA THR A 168 1.29 -23.75 5.18
C THR A 168 0.22 -24.61 4.53
N THR A 169 -0.36 -25.53 5.30
CA THR A 169 -1.38 -26.47 4.82
C THR A 169 -2.74 -26.20 5.44
N ALA A 170 -3.78 -26.54 4.72
CA ALA A 170 -5.15 -26.60 5.21
C ALA A 170 -5.75 -27.96 4.84
N GLN A 171 -6.14 -28.74 5.83
CA GLN A 171 -6.73 -30.06 5.67
C GLN A 171 -8.23 -30.01 6.03
N ALA A 172 -9.06 -30.61 5.21
CA ALA A 172 -10.48 -30.75 5.51
C ALA A 172 -10.68 -31.83 6.61
N ASP A 173 -11.40 -31.48 7.66
CA ASP A 173 -11.75 -32.37 8.75
C ASP A 173 -13.22 -32.15 9.14
N HIS A 174 -14.09 -33.08 8.69
CA HIS A 174 -15.55 -32.99 8.86
C HIS A 174 -16.10 -31.62 8.44
N ASP A 175 -16.57 -30.81 9.38
CA ASP A 175 -17.14 -29.48 9.15
C ASP A 175 -16.17 -28.34 9.36
N SER A 176 -14.87 -28.62 9.34
CA SER A 176 -13.80 -27.65 9.57
C SER A 176 -12.64 -27.80 8.61
N TRP A 177 -11.82 -26.75 8.56
CA TRP A 177 -10.48 -26.78 8.01
C TRP A 177 -9.47 -26.72 9.18
N VAL A 178 -8.40 -27.49 9.08
CA VAL A 178 -7.29 -27.49 10.03
C VAL A 178 -6.08 -26.87 9.35
N LEU A 179 -5.68 -25.69 9.83
CA LEU A 179 -4.53 -24.95 9.31
C LEU A 179 -3.29 -25.22 10.15
N SER A 180 -2.16 -25.53 9.48
CA SER A 180 -0.85 -25.73 10.14
C SER A 180 0.25 -25.11 9.29
N GLY A 181 1.12 -24.30 9.93
CA GLY A 181 2.23 -23.59 9.29
C GLY A 181 2.49 -22.21 9.88
N THR A 182 3.37 -21.45 9.24
CA THR A 182 3.76 -20.13 9.72
C THR A 182 3.70 -19.12 8.59
N LYS A 183 2.99 -18.01 8.82
CA LYS A 183 3.02 -16.83 7.96
C LYS A 183 3.96 -15.78 8.54
N ALA A 184 4.74 -15.12 7.69
CA ALA A 184 5.79 -14.19 8.11
C ALA A 184 5.52 -12.77 7.58
N TRP A 185 6.01 -11.78 8.33
CA TRP A 185 5.97 -10.36 7.97
C TRP A 185 4.56 -9.79 7.80
N ILE A 186 3.61 -10.26 8.60
CA ILE A 186 2.20 -9.87 8.47
C ILE A 186 1.96 -8.52 9.13
N THR A 187 1.57 -7.54 8.32
CA THR A 187 1.21 -6.19 8.76
C THR A 187 -0.14 -6.21 9.48
N ASN A 188 -0.29 -5.39 10.50
CA ASN A 188 -1.44 -5.33 11.43
C ASN A 188 -1.66 -6.60 12.25
N ALA A 189 -0.73 -7.54 12.29
CA ALA A 189 -0.92 -8.86 12.91
C ALA A 189 -1.39 -8.80 14.37
N TRP A 190 -0.90 -7.84 15.15
CA TRP A 190 -1.24 -7.72 16.58
C TRP A 190 -2.59 -7.04 16.83
N GLU A 191 -2.98 -6.13 15.97
CA GLU A 191 -4.20 -5.34 16.09
C GLU A 191 -5.35 -5.92 15.26
N ALA A 192 -5.05 -6.89 14.36
CA ALA A 192 -6.05 -7.48 13.49
C ALA A 192 -7.08 -8.31 14.27
N SER A 193 -8.35 -8.14 13.92
CA SER A 193 -9.47 -8.95 14.39
C SER A 193 -9.78 -10.11 13.45
N ALA A 194 -9.18 -10.13 12.25
CA ALA A 194 -9.29 -11.23 11.29
C ALA A 194 -8.16 -11.17 10.27
N ALA A 195 -7.89 -12.32 9.63
CA ALA A 195 -6.90 -12.48 8.58
C ALA A 195 -7.46 -13.17 7.34
N VAL A 196 -7.04 -12.72 6.14
CA VAL A 196 -7.11 -13.51 4.92
C VAL A 196 -5.83 -14.35 4.83
N VAL A 197 -5.94 -15.67 4.96
CA VAL A 197 -4.82 -16.61 5.04
C VAL A 197 -4.80 -17.51 3.81
N PHE A 198 -3.63 -17.68 3.20
CA PHE A 198 -3.43 -18.56 2.06
C PHE A 198 -2.72 -19.82 2.50
N ALA A 199 -3.29 -21.00 2.21
CA ALA A 199 -2.72 -22.28 2.58
C ALA A 199 -2.95 -23.32 1.46
N SER A 200 -2.04 -24.30 1.36
CA SER A 200 -2.15 -25.39 0.40
C SER A 200 -3.17 -26.43 0.90
N THR A 201 -4.20 -26.65 0.11
CA THR A 201 -5.17 -27.75 0.30
C THR A 201 -4.76 -29.01 -0.46
N ASP A 202 -3.93 -28.87 -1.50
CA ASP A 202 -3.36 -29.98 -2.26
C ASP A 202 -1.99 -29.58 -2.83
N ARG A 203 -0.92 -30.07 -2.23
CA ARG A 203 0.46 -29.76 -2.66
C ARG A 203 0.81 -30.30 -4.05
N SER A 204 0.14 -31.38 -4.51
CA SER A 204 0.40 -31.98 -5.82
C SER A 204 0.02 -31.03 -6.97
N LEU A 205 -0.93 -30.13 -6.72
CA LEU A 205 -1.44 -29.17 -7.69
C LEU A 205 -0.66 -27.83 -7.71
N GLN A 206 0.40 -27.69 -6.88
CA GLN A 206 1.21 -26.47 -6.78
C GLN A 206 0.33 -25.23 -6.58
N ASN A 207 0.46 -24.19 -7.41
CA ASN A 207 -0.31 -22.94 -7.32
C ASN A 207 -1.84 -23.16 -7.34
N LYS A 208 -2.31 -24.20 -8.06
CA LYS A 208 -3.73 -24.55 -8.15
C LYS A 208 -4.25 -25.27 -6.91
N GLY A 209 -3.38 -25.70 -6.04
CA GLY A 209 -3.73 -26.32 -4.76
C GLY A 209 -3.78 -25.31 -3.60
N ILE A 210 -3.53 -24.02 -3.84
CA ILE A 210 -3.61 -23.00 -2.80
C ILE A 210 -5.04 -22.47 -2.70
N SER A 211 -5.57 -22.40 -1.48
CA SER A 211 -6.89 -21.84 -1.15
C SER A 211 -6.75 -20.65 -0.21
N ALA A 212 -7.78 -19.80 -0.14
CA ALA A 212 -7.83 -18.64 0.74
C ALA A 212 -8.86 -18.86 1.86
N PHE A 213 -8.55 -18.42 3.07
CA PHE A 213 -9.36 -18.65 4.25
C PHE A 213 -9.55 -17.38 5.06
N LEU A 214 -10.74 -17.19 5.62
CA LEU A 214 -11.06 -16.12 6.56
C LEU A 214 -10.88 -16.65 7.98
N VAL A 215 -9.88 -16.14 8.69
CA VAL A 215 -9.53 -16.62 10.03
C VAL A 215 -9.82 -15.52 11.05
N PRO A 216 -10.73 -15.75 12.03
CA PRO A 216 -10.94 -14.79 13.09
C PRO A 216 -9.70 -14.72 14.00
N MET A 217 -9.46 -13.55 14.59
CA MET A 217 -8.36 -13.35 15.52
C MET A 217 -8.88 -12.68 16.80
N PRO A 218 -8.63 -13.28 17.98
CA PRO A 218 -7.90 -14.53 18.21
C PRO A 218 -8.70 -15.79 17.88
N THR A 219 -8.00 -16.90 17.63
CA THR A 219 -8.59 -18.22 17.39
C THR A 219 -7.69 -19.30 18.03
N PRO A 220 -8.25 -20.37 18.63
CA PRO A 220 -7.46 -21.49 19.17
C PRO A 220 -6.55 -22.11 18.08
N GLY A 221 -5.29 -22.36 18.43
CA GLY A 221 -4.29 -22.86 17.48
C GLY A 221 -3.62 -21.76 16.63
N LEU A 222 -3.98 -20.49 16.82
CA LEU A 222 -3.27 -19.35 16.23
C LEU A 222 -2.50 -18.60 17.32
N THR A 223 -1.19 -18.51 17.14
CA THR A 223 -0.28 -17.75 18.01
C THR A 223 0.41 -16.64 17.23
N LEU A 224 0.53 -15.47 17.85
CA LEU A 224 1.24 -14.33 17.27
C LEU A 224 2.72 -14.39 17.67
N GLY A 225 3.60 -14.22 16.69
CA GLY A 225 5.03 -14.01 16.94
C GLY A 225 5.31 -12.65 17.60
N LYS A 226 6.56 -12.39 17.97
CA LYS A 226 6.97 -11.08 18.48
C LYS A 226 6.73 -10.00 17.42
N LYS A 227 6.49 -8.76 17.88
CA LYS A 227 6.49 -7.58 16.99
C LYS A 227 7.91 -7.37 16.45
N GLU A 228 8.02 -7.21 15.14
CA GLU A 228 9.31 -6.95 14.48
C GLU A 228 9.75 -5.51 14.72
N ASP A 229 11.04 -5.34 15.02
CA ASP A 229 11.68 -4.04 15.07
C ASP A 229 12.10 -3.64 13.64
N LYS A 230 11.44 -2.60 13.10
CA LYS A 230 11.61 -2.17 11.70
C LYS A 230 12.37 -0.87 11.61
N LEU A 231 13.04 -0.64 10.47
CA LEU A 231 13.76 0.59 10.17
C LEU A 231 12.83 1.82 10.12
N GLY A 232 11.62 1.64 9.59
CA GLY A 232 10.60 2.68 9.47
C GLY A 232 9.20 2.09 9.49
N ILE A 233 8.17 2.94 9.38
CA ILE A 233 6.75 2.54 9.43
C ILE A 233 6.46 1.74 10.72
N ARG A 234 7.07 2.17 11.83
CA ARG A 234 7.15 1.39 13.06
C ARG A 234 5.86 1.42 13.88
N ALA A 235 4.97 2.38 13.61
CA ALA A 235 3.66 2.45 14.26
C ALA A 235 2.63 1.45 13.69
N SER A 236 2.93 0.75 12.59
CA SER A 236 2.18 -0.45 12.20
C SER A 236 2.86 -1.68 12.78
N SER A 237 2.11 -2.64 13.32
CA SER A 237 2.69 -3.90 13.77
C SER A 237 3.05 -4.80 12.59
N THR A 238 4.11 -5.58 12.74
CA THR A 238 4.48 -6.64 11.81
C THR A 238 4.91 -7.84 12.64
N ALA A 239 4.33 -9.00 12.40
CA ALA A 239 4.66 -10.21 13.14
C ALA A 239 4.36 -11.48 12.32
N ASN A 240 4.80 -12.61 12.82
CA ASN A 240 4.45 -13.91 12.29
C ASN A 240 3.09 -14.36 12.83
N LEU A 241 2.32 -15.09 12.02
CA LEU A 241 1.15 -15.84 12.42
C LEU A 241 1.52 -17.33 12.41
N ILE A 242 1.44 -17.99 13.55
CA ILE A 242 1.83 -19.39 13.75
C ILE A 242 0.55 -20.20 13.95
N PHE A 243 0.29 -21.12 13.03
CA PHE A 243 -0.87 -22.02 13.03
C PHE A 243 -0.45 -23.41 13.44
N GLU A 244 -1.00 -23.91 14.55
CA GLU A 244 -0.78 -25.24 15.10
C GLU A 244 -2.14 -25.92 15.26
N ASP A 245 -2.52 -26.72 14.27
CA ASP A 245 -3.84 -27.37 14.18
C ASP A 245 -5.01 -26.40 14.39
N CYS A 246 -4.87 -25.19 13.84
CA CYS A 246 -5.87 -24.13 13.95
C CYS A 246 -7.13 -24.51 13.20
N ARG A 247 -8.22 -24.72 13.93
CA ARG A 247 -9.52 -25.13 13.37
C ARG A 247 -10.39 -23.95 13.07
N ILE A 248 -10.89 -23.89 11.82
CA ILE A 248 -11.86 -22.90 11.36
C ILE A 248 -13.03 -23.58 10.66
N PRO A 249 -14.23 -23.00 10.69
CA PRO A 249 -15.40 -23.55 10.00
C PRO A 249 -15.20 -23.68 8.49
N LYS A 250 -15.89 -24.63 7.85
CA LYS A 250 -15.81 -24.82 6.39
C LYS A 250 -16.25 -23.61 5.58
N GLU A 251 -17.24 -22.88 6.06
CA GLU A 251 -17.77 -21.66 5.47
C GLU A 251 -16.77 -20.50 5.44
N ASN A 252 -15.64 -20.62 6.14
CA ASN A 252 -14.57 -19.62 6.12
C ASN A 252 -13.64 -19.77 4.89
N LEU A 253 -13.86 -20.73 4.02
CA LEU A 253 -13.18 -20.78 2.73
C LEU A 253 -13.63 -19.59 1.86
N LEU A 254 -12.70 -18.77 1.41
CA LEU A 254 -12.97 -17.64 0.52
C LEU A 254 -12.91 -18.08 -0.94
N GLY A 255 -14.01 -17.95 -1.66
CA GLY A 255 -14.15 -18.47 -3.02
C GLY A 255 -14.24 -20.01 -3.05
N GLU A 256 -13.63 -20.64 -4.06
CA GLU A 256 -13.60 -22.09 -4.22
C GLU A 256 -12.24 -22.69 -3.87
N PRO A 257 -12.15 -24.00 -3.54
CA PRO A 257 -10.86 -24.67 -3.34
C PRO A 257 -9.94 -24.48 -4.55
N GLY A 258 -8.66 -24.18 -4.29
CA GLY A 258 -7.65 -23.98 -5.33
C GLY A 258 -7.64 -22.57 -5.96
N MET A 259 -8.55 -21.68 -5.58
CA MET A 259 -8.57 -20.30 -6.10
C MET A 259 -7.61 -19.34 -5.37
N GLY A 260 -6.97 -19.76 -4.29
CA GLY A 260 -6.19 -18.87 -3.42
C GLY A 260 -5.10 -18.12 -4.16
N PHE A 261 -4.32 -18.77 -5.01
CA PHE A 261 -3.27 -18.10 -5.78
C PHE A 261 -3.83 -17.01 -6.72
N LYS A 262 -4.95 -17.29 -7.40
CA LYS A 262 -5.65 -16.31 -8.25
C LYS A 262 -6.14 -15.13 -7.43
N ILE A 263 -6.75 -15.39 -6.27
CA ILE A 263 -7.22 -14.36 -5.33
C ILE A 263 -6.05 -13.48 -4.89
N ALA A 264 -4.92 -14.10 -4.47
CA ALA A 264 -3.73 -13.37 -4.04
C ALA A 264 -3.19 -12.46 -5.15
N MET A 265 -3.02 -12.96 -6.37
CA MET A 265 -2.47 -12.16 -7.47
C MET A 265 -3.37 -10.97 -7.83
N GLN A 266 -4.69 -11.18 -7.90
CA GLN A 266 -5.62 -10.08 -8.19
C GLN A 266 -5.69 -9.05 -7.06
N THR A 267 -5.52 -9.47 -5.80
CA THR A 267 -5.42 -8.56 -4.65
C THR A 267 -4.14 -7.73 -4.72
N LEU A 268 -3.01 -8.35 -5.04
CA LEU A 268 -1.73 -7.66 -5.15
C LEU A 268 -1.68 -6.69 -6.35
N ASP A 269 -2.36 -6.98 -7.45
CA ASP A 269 -2.47 -6.05 -8.58
C ASP A 269 -3.06 -4.70 -8.16
N MET A 270 -4.12 -4.72 -7.35
CA MET A 270 -4.70 -3.50 -6.77
C MET A 270 -3.78 -2.88 -5.71
N GLY A 271 -3.21 -3.70 -4.83
CA GLY A 271 -2.32 -3.25 -3.76
C GLY A 271 -1.10 -2.47 -4.26
N ARG A 272 -0.58 -2.77 -5.47
CA ARG A 272 0.57 -2.08 -6.06
C ARG A 272 0.31 -0.58 -6.26
N ILE A 273 -0.88 -0.21 -6.73
CA ILE A 273 -1.25 1.20 -6.96
C ILE A 273 -1.35 1.93 -5.63
N GLY A 274 -1.99 1.32 -4.61
CA GLY A 274 -2.07 1.90 -3.27
C GLY A 274 -0.70 2.17 -2.64
N ILE A 275 0.24 1.23 -2.78
CA ILE A 275 1.61 1.41 -2.28
C ILE A 275 2.40 2.46 -3.09
N ALA A 276 2.17 2.58 -4.39
CA ALA A 276 2.75 3.65 -5.19
C ALA A 276 2.27 5.03 -4.71
N SER A 277 0.97 5.17 -4.42
CA SER A 277 0.39 6.41 -3.87
C SER A 277 0.94 6.71 -2.47
N GLN A 278 1.15 5.70 -1.62
CA GLN A 278 1.83 5.85 -0.34
C GLN A 278 3.24 6.41 -0.52
N ALA A 279 4.02 5.84 -1.45
CA ALA A 279 5.39 6.29 -1.72
C ALA A 279 5.43 7.75 -2.21
N LEU A 280 4.45 8.16 -3.02
CA LEU A 280 4.29 9.57 -3.45
C LEU A 280 4.04 10.50 -2.29
N GLY A 281 3.10 10.17 -1.40
CA GLY A 281 2.80 10.97 -0.22
C GLY A 281 4.03 11.16 0.68
N ILE A 282 4.78 10.08 0.93
CA ILE A 282 6.02 10.11 1.70
C ILE A 282 7.08 11.00 1.01
N ALA A 283 7.26 10.84 -0.29
CA ALA A 283 8.22 11.62 -1.07
C ALA A 283 7.86 13.12 -1.06
N GLN A 284 6.58 13.46 -1.19
CA GLN A 284 6.10 14.83 -1.12
C GLN A 284 6.36 15.44 0.27
N ALA A 285 6.05 14.71 1.34
CA ALA A 285 6.33 15.17 2.71
C ALA A 285 7.83 15.43 2.96
N ALA A 286 8.69 14.55 2.44
CA ALA A 286 10.14 14.73 2.55
C ALA A 286 10.62 15.97 1.79
N LEU A 287 10.10 16.21 0.59
CA LEU A 287 10.41 17.39 -0.21
C LEU A 287 9.95 18.68 0.49
N ASP A 288 8.70 18.73 0.96
CA ASP A 288 8.14 19.88 1.66
C ASP A 288 8.98 20.22 2.92
N CYS A 289 9.36 19.20 3.68
CA CYS A 289 10.22 19.34 4.86
C CYS A 289 11.60 19.90 4.49
N ALA A 290 12.22 19.37 3.43
CA ALA A 290 13.54 19.82 2.98
C ALA A 290 13.52 21.26 2.49
N VAL A 291 12.51 21.64 1.70
CA VAL A 291 12.36 23.02 1.19
C VAL A 291 12.14 23.99 2.35
N ASN A 292 11.19 23.71 3.24
CA ASN A 292 10.90 24.54 4.40
C ASN A 292 12.15 24.72 5.31
N TYR A 293 12.90 23.63 5.52
CA TYR A 293 14.16 23.73 6.28
C TYR A 293 15.18 24.62 5.58
N ALA A 294 15.36 24.46 4.26
CA ALA A 294 16.33 25.23 3.48
C ALA A 294 16.00 26.73 3.41
N GLU A 295 14.71 27.09 3.42
CA GLU A 295 14.26 28.49 3.47
C GLU A 295 14.57 29.17 4.81
N ASN A 296 14.45 28.43 5.91
CA ASN A 296 14.60 28.97 7.26
C ASN A 296 16.04 28.88 7.80
N ARG A 297 16.80 27.84 7.41
CA ARG A 297 18.18 27.64 7.86
C ARG A 297 19.15 28.58 7.13
N ARG A 298 19.97 29.32 7.88
CA ARG A 298 21.00 30.21 7.34
C ARG A 298 22.39 29.60 7.47
N ALA A 299 23.21 29.77 6.44
CA ALA A 299 24.66 29.54 6.43
C ALA A 299 25.30 30.64 5.57
N PHE A 300 26.51 31.05 5.92
CA PHE A 300 27.20 32.16 5.25
C PHE A 300 26.37 33.46 5.15
N GLY A 301 25.52 33.73 6.15
CA GLY A 301 24.67 34.92 6.19
C GLY A 301 23.41 34.88 5.30
N VAL A 302 23.19 33.84 4.52
CA VAL A 302 22.04 33.70 3.62
C VAL A 302 21.25 32.42 3.91
N PRO A 303 19.94 32.33 3.52
CA PRO A 303 19.20 31.08 3.57
C PRO A 303 19.88 30.00 2.71
N LEU A 304 19.76 28.72 3.09
CA LEU A 304 20.35 27.61 2.31
C LEU A 304 19.85 27.58 0.87
N THR A 305 18.63 28.04 0.60
CA THR A 305 18.05 28.16 -0.76
C THR A 305 18.84 29.05 -1.70
N LYS A 306 19.75 29.89 -1.20
CA LYS A 306 20.65 30.72 -2.01
C LYS A 306 21.96 30.02 -2.39
N LEU A 307 22.22 28.84 -1.85
CA LEU A 307 23.40 28.05 -2.18
C LEU A 307 23.14 27.17 -3.40
N GLN A 308 23.93 27.30 -4.46
CA GLN A 308 23.73 26.59 -5.73
C GLN A 308 23.59 25.06 -5.53
N GLY A 309 24.44 24.45 -4.73
CA GLY A 309 24.39 23.02 -4.46
C GLY A 309 23.07 22.56 -3.80
N ILE A 310 22.37 23.47 -3.11
CA ILE A 310 21.05 23.17 -2.53
C ILE A 310 19.95 23.40 -3.57
N GLN A 311 20.07 24.43 -4.41
CA GLN A 311 19.09 24.71 -5.46
C GLN A 311 18.98 23.55 -6.46
N ASP A 312 20.09 22.90 -6.78
CA ASP A 312 20.13 21.78 -7.70
C ASP A 312 19.62 20.46 -7.09
N SER A 313 19.57 20.34 -5.77
CA SER A 313 19.19 19.12 -5.05
C SER A 313 17.68 18.84 -5.01
N PRO A 314 16.78 19.81 -4.73
CA PRO A 314 15.32 19.57 -4.74
C PRO A 314 14.74 19.39 -6.13
N PHE A 315 15.37 19.96 -7.17
CA PHE A 315 14.84 19.94 -8.53
C PHE A 315 14.72 18.52 -9.12
N PRO A 316 15.68 17.60 -9.00
CA PRO A 316 15.51 16.21 -9.41
C PRO A 316 14.41 15.49 -8.63
N CYS A 317 14.23 15.80 -7.33
CA CYS A 317 13.16 15.22 -6.50
C CYS A 317 11.79 15.71 -6.95
N SER A 318 11.62 17.03 -7.18
CA SER A 318 10.35 17.59 -7.68
C SER A 318 10.00 17.09 -9.08
N ALA A 319 11.01 16.94 -9.96
CA ALA A 319 10.82 16.36 -11.28
C ALA A 319 10.49 14.85 -11.22
N GLY A 320 11.02 14.14 -10.22
CA GLY A 320 10.67 12.74 -9.94
C GLY A 320 9.22 12.60 -9.47
N CYS A 321 8.81 13.38 -8.47
CA CYS A 321 7.43 13.45 -8.00
C CYS A 321 6.48 13.91 -9.12
N GLY A 322 6.86 14.93 -9.89
CA GLY A 322 6.09 15.41 -11.04
C GLY A 322 6.01 14.44 -12.22
N ARG A 323 6.89 13.43 -12.33
CA ARG A 323 6.77 12.36 -13.34
C ARG A 323 5.89 11.21 -12.89
N VAL A 324 5.74 11.00 -11.59
CA VAL A 324 4.88 9.95 -11.04
C VAL A 324 3.45 10.45 -10.90
N ALA A 325 3.27 11.74 -10.57
CA ALA A 325 1.94 12.36 -10.50
C ALA A 325 1.15 12.38 -11.84
N PRO A 326 1.75 12.59 -13.04
CA PRO A 326 1.05 12.42 -14.32
C PRO A 326 0.76 10.96 -14.67
N ASN A 327 1.49 10.00 -14.10
CA ASN A 327 1.13 8.58 -14.20
C ASN A 327 -0.09 8.22 -13.35
N ALA A 328 -0.46 9.05 -12.38
CA ALA A 328 -1.78 9.00 -11.74
C ALA A 328 -2.93 9.35 -12.72
N GLY A 329 -2.69 10.12 -13.76
CA GLY A 329 -3.60 10.26 -14.91
C GLY A 329 -3.75 8.99 -15.77
N LEU A 330 -2.88 7.99 -15.58
CA LEU A 330 -3.08 6.62 -16.05
C LEU A 330 -4.22 5.91 -15.27
N GLU A 331 -4.58 6.39 -14.10
CA GLU A 331 -5.63 5.81 -13.25
C GLU A 331 -7.01 5.92 -13.93
N GLU A 332 -7.28 6.99 -14.68
CA GLU A 332 -8.50 7.09 -15.47
C GLU A 332 -8.54 6.02 -16.59
N LYS A 333 -7.39 5.68 -17.17
CA LYS A 333 -7.27 4.57 -18.13
C LYS A 333 -7.30 3.20 -17.46
N VAL A 334 -6.83 3.08 -16.20
CA VAL A 334 -6.91 1.82 -15.40
C VAL A 334 -8.36 1.44 -15.16
N CYS A 335 -9.23 2.41 -14.86
CA CYS A 335 -10.66 2.16 -14.67
C CYS A 335 -11.37 1.78 -15.97
N GLN A 336 -10.88 2.28 -17.13
CA GLN A 336 -11.49 2.02 -18.43
C GLN A 336 -10.89 0.80 -19.18
N GLU A 337 -9.57 0.53 -19.00
CA GLU A 337 -8.88 -0.56 -19.68
C GLU A 337 -7.77 -1.18 -18.81
N PRO A 338 -8.11 -1.97 -17.78
CA PRO A 338 -7.14 -2.48 -16.80
C PRO A 338 -6.01 -3.33 -17.40
N GLU A 339 -6.25 -3.99 -18.53
CA GLU A 339 -5.24 -4.85 -19.18
C GLU A 339 -4.13 -4.05 -19.88
N LYS A 340 -4.43 -2.88 -20.45
CA LYS A 340 -3.44 -2.04 -21.14
C LYS A 340 -2.51 -1.29 -20.20
N VAL A 341 -3.01 -0.93 -19.02
CA VAL A 341 -2.23 -0.24 -17.99
C VAL A 341 -1.25 -1.18 -17.30
N LYS A 342 -1.58 -2.46 -17.17
CA LYS A 342 -0.66 -3.51 -16.69
C LYS A 342 0.70 -3.50 -17.44
N LEU A 343 0.66 -3.38 -18.76
CA LEU A 343 1.88 -3.35 -19.57
C LEU A 343 2.68 -2.05 -19.38
N GLN A 344 2.04 -0.90 -19.38
CA GLN A 344 2.71 0.40 -19.27
C GLN A 344 3.32 0.66 -17.89
N THR A 345 2.66 0.23 -16.81
CA THR A 345 3.20 0.36 -15.45
C THR A 345 4.40 -0.57 -15.24
N LEU A 346 4.36 -1.78 -15.80
CA LEU A 346 5.49 -2.71 -15.78
C LEU A 346 6.69 -2.19 -16.57
N GLU A 347 6.47 -1.56 -17.73
CA GLU A 347 7.55 -0.95 -18.53
C GLU A 347 8.17 0.27 -17.82
N THR A 348 7.38 1.10 -17.15
CA THR A 348 7.88 2.30 -16.45
C THR A 348 8.66 1.96 -15.18
N VAL A 349 8.29 0.89 -14.48
CA VAL A 349 8.96 0.44 -13.24
C VAL A 349 10.12 -0.52 -13.52
N ALA A 350 10.08 -1.26 -14.63
CA ALA A 350 11.10 -2.25 -15.01
C ALA A 350 12.31 -1.66 -15.77
N LEU A 351 12.15 -0.53 -16.44
CA LEU A 351 13.22 0.10 -17.23
C LEU A 351 14.53 0.45 -16.47
N PRO A 352 14.52 0.78 -15.16
CA PRO A 352 15.77 0.99 -14.44
C PRO A 352 16.52 -0.28 -14.03
N LEU A 353 15.91 -1.47 -14.13
CA LEU A 353 16.49 -2.71 -13.61
C LEU A 353 17.10 -3.63 -14.68
N THR A 354 16.86 -3.35 -15.96
CA THR A 354 17.32 -4.22 -17.07
C THR A 354 18.56 -3.74 -17.81
N GLU A 355 19.05 -2.52 -17.55
CA GLU A 355 20.25 -1.99 -18.24
C GLU A 355 21.58 -2.21 -17.49
N SER A 356 21.62 -3.06 -16.47
CA SER A 356 22.87 -3.43 -15.79
C SER A 356 23.15 -4.93 -15.89
N ARG A 357 23.45 -5.41 -17.11
CA ARG A 357 24.30 -6.59 -17.28
C ARG A 357 25.18 -6.44 -18.54
N PRO A 358 26.47 -6.89 -18.40
CA PRO A 358 27.52 -6.70 -19.38
C PRO A 358 27.29 -7.48 -20.67
#